data_54982eb5f5abf0c444210df23175bd11
#
_entry.id   54982eb5f5abf0c444210df23175bd11
#
_cell.length_a   1.000
_cell.length_b   1.000
_cell.length_c   1.000
_cell.angle_alpha   90.00
_cell.angle_beta   90.00
_cell.angle_gamma   90.00
#
_symmetry.space_group_name_H-M   'P 1'
#
loop_
_entity.id
_entity.type
_entity.pdbx_description
1 polymer ?
#
loop_
_entity_poly.entity_id
_entity_poly.type
_entity_poly.pdbx_seq_one_letter_code
_entity_poly.pdbx_strand_id
1 'polypeptide(L)'
;VNPKNGEDPQVQQIIDLYTPEIDRIMNEEIGFLETGCDRAGRGTSLLGNWLCDLMKEATGADVALHNRTGIRASLKQGSLRLRDLYQVSPFRNTLVTMKLQGTELVDLLSRAMSHDKYFLEMSGVRYTMRGGKVEDVFVGENAIDPQKLYTVVTNSFLAAGGDGHEIFNRGRDRNDTLKDLLEVHKNWVRENSPVKLTFTERRKM
;
A
#
# COMPACT_ATOMS: atom_id res chain seq x y z
N VAL A 1 -27.88 9.79 -6.95
CA VAL A 1 -28.49 11.05 -6.44
C VAL A 1 -29.21 11.68 -7.62
N ASN A 2 -30.49 11.99 -7.48
CA ASN A 2 -31.26 12.65 -8.55
C ASN A 2 -30.94 14.14 -8.50
N PRO A 3 -30.36 14.77 -9.52
CA PRO A 3 -29.98 16.17 -9.51
C PRO A 3 -31.19 17.13 -9.45
N LYS A 4 -32.43 16.60 -9.52
CA LYS A 4 -33.66 17.37 -9.36
C LYS A 4 -34.12 17.52 -7.91
N ASN A 5 -33.57 16.76 -6.98
CA ASN A 5 -33.81 16.94 -5.56
C ASN A 5 -32.79 17.95 -5.05
N GLY A 6 -33.15 19.20 -4.86
CA GLY A 6 -32.27 20.23 -4.33
C GLY A 6 -31.52 19.79 -3.06
N GLU A 7 -30.54 20.55 -2.65
CA GLU A 7 -29.78 20.32 -1.41
C GLU A 7 -30.72 20.49 -0.20
N ASP A 8 -30.66 19.54 0.74
CA ASP A 8 -31.37 19.63 1.99
C ASP A 8 -30.70 20.68 2.87
N PRO A 9 -31.39 21.79 3.25
CA PRO A 9 -30.77 22.86 4.04
C PRO A 9 -30.24 22.41 5.40
N GLN A 10 -30.85 21.39 6.02
CA GLN A 10 -30.38 20.88 7.32
C GLN A 10 -29.10 20.10 7.15
N VAL A 11 -28.98 19.30 6.09
CA VAL A 11 -27.75 18.57 5.75
C VAL A 11 -26.66 19.58 5.40
N GLN A 12 -26.97 20.64 4.62
CA GLN A 12 -26.00 21.67 4.27
C GLN A 12 -25.47 22.39 5.50
N GLN A 13 -26.32 22.76 6.48
CA GLN A 13 -25.88 23.38 7.73
C GLN A 13 -24.89 22.48 8.51
N ILE A 14 -25.10 21.16 8.53
CA ILE A 14 -24.18 20.22 9.18
C ILE A 14 -22.85 20.18 8.43
N ILE A 15 -22.87 20.14 7.10
CA ILE A 15 -21.66 20.19 6.27
C ILE A 15 -20.88 21.46 6.55
N ASP A 16 -21.54 22.63 6.52
CA ASP A 16 -20.93 23.94 6.73
C ASP A 16 -20.30 24.06 8.12
N LEU A 17 -20.87 23.41 9.13
CA LEU A 17 -20.33 23.39 10.50
C LEU A 17 -18.99 22.68 10.59
N TYR A 18 -18.83 21.55 9.89
CA TYR A 18 -17.61 20.71 10.00
C TYR A 18 -16.58 20.99 8.91
N THR A 19 -16.99 21.48 7.74
CA THR A 19 -16.09 21.73 6.59
C THR A 19 -14.87 22.58 6.94
N PRO A 20 -14.97 23.71 7.67
CA PRO A 20 -13.80 24.56 7.96
C PRO A 20 -12.70 23.83 8.73
N GLU A 21 -13.08 23.03 9.74
CA GLU A 21 -12.11 22.28 10.54
C GLU A 21 -11.50 21.12 9.75
N ILE A 22 -12.31 20.40 8.99
CA ILE A 22 -11.84 19.33 8.10
C ILE A 22 -10.88 19.91 7.05
N ASP A 23 -11.23 21.02 6.43
CA ASP A 23 -10.38 21.67 5.44
C ASP A 23 -9.06 22.17 6.04
N ARG A 24 -9.09 22.70 7.25
CA ARG A 24 -7.86 23.12 7.96
C ARG A 24 -6.92 21.94 8.15
N ILE A 25 -7.43 20.81 8.65
CA ILE A 25 -6.64 19.59 8.90
C ILE A 25 -6.15 18.98 7.58
N MET A 26 -7.04 18.81 6.61
CA MET A 26 -6.73 18.14 5.36
C MET A 26 -5.82 18.95 4.44
N ASN A 27 -5.79 20.29 4.57
CA ASN A 27 -4.89 21.15 3.82
C ASN A 27 -3.53 21.36 4.50
N GLU A 28 -3.28 20.75 5.67
CA GLU A 28 -1.99 20.81 6.31
C GLU A 28 -0.91 20.29 5.36
N GLU A 29 0.12 21.09 5.11
CA GLU A 29 1.30 20.67 4.37
C GLU A 29 2.14 19.76 5.24
N ILE A 30 2.40 18.55 4.76
CA ILE A 30 3.15 17.50 5.47
C ILE A 30 4.52 17.27 4.88
N GLY A 31 4.81 17.85 3.71
CA GLY A 31 6.10 17.75 3.04
C GLY A 31 6.07 18.18 1.57
N PHE A 32 7.13 17.87 0.86
CA PHE A 32 7.32 18.20 -0.55
C PHE A 32 7.81 16.98 -1.32
N LEU A 33 7.22 16.74 -2.49
CA LEU A 33 7.57 15.62 -3.37
C LEU A 33 8.34 16.16 -4.59
N GLU A 34 9.61 15.75 -4.77
CA GLU A 34 10.45 16.23 -5.86
C GLU A 34 9.99 15.77 -7.25
N THR A 35 9.32 14.61 -7.32
CA THR A 35 8.76 14.06 -8.56
C THR A 35 7.41 13.44 -8.29
N GLY A 36 6.46 13.62 -9.22
CA GLY A 36 5.18 12.94 -9.14
C GLY A 36 5.32 11.44 -9.28
N CYS A 37 4.38 10.69 -8.71
CA CYS A 37 4.34 9.24 -8.84
C CYS A 37 2.93 8.73 -9.11
N ASP A 38 2.82 7.93 -10.17
CA ASP A 38 1.57 7.32 -10.57
C ASP A 38 1.30 6.00 -9.83
N ARG A 39 0.01 5.78 -9.55
CA ARG A 39 -0.48 4.49 -9.05
C ARG A 39 -0.59 3.44 -10.15
N ALA A 40 -0.58 3.87 -11.41
CA ALA A 40 -0.94 3.04 -12.55
C ALA A 40 0.28 2.38 -13.21
N GLY A 41 0.02 1.28 -13.89
CA GLY A 41 0.95 0.58 -14.77
C GLY A 41 0.71 -0.92 -14.77
N ARG A 42 1.11 -1.57 -15.85
CA ARG A 42 1.31 -3.02 -15.89
C ARG A 42 2.67 -3.29 -15.24
N GLY A 43 2.70 -3.90 -14.08
CA GLY A 43 3.90 -4.10 -13.27
C GLY A 43 3.83 -3.32 -11.94
N THR A 44 4.90 -3.30 -11.17
CA THR A 44 4.95 -2.50 -9.93
C THR A 44 4.97 -1.01 -10.25
N SER A 45 4.33 -0.20 -9.42
CA SER A 45 4.31 1.25 -9.54
C SER A 45 5.32 1.91 -8.60
N LEU A 46 5.80 3.11 -8.96
CA LEU A 46 6.68 3.88 -8.07
C LEU A 46 5.98 4.19 -6.75
N LEU A 47 4.71 4.59 -6.80
CA LEU A 47 3.91 4.88 -5.61
C LEU A 47 3.71 3.62 -4.77
N GLY A 48 3.29 2.50 -5.38
CA GLY A 48 3.09 1.24 -4.67
C GLY A 48 4.36 0.69 -4.05
N ASN A 49 5.49 0.78 -4.75
CA ASN A 49 6.80 0.42 -4.22
C ASN A 49 7.15 1.25 -2.98
N TRP A 50 7.00 2.56 -3.07
CA TRP A 50 7.27 3.46 -1.95
C TRP A 50 6.39 3.16 -0.73
N LEU A 51 5.08 3.02 -0.91
CA LEU A 51 4.17 2.68 0.19
C LEU A 51 4.58 1.36 0.87
N CYS A 52 4.95 0.33 0.09
CA CYS A 52 5.44 -0.93 0.63
C CYS A 52 6.80 -0.79 1.32
N ASP A 53 7.69 0.08 0.84
CA ASP A 53 8.97 0.35 1.52
C ASP A 53 8.73 0.90 2.92
N LEU A 54 7.81 1.87 3.06
CA LEU A 54 7.47 2.45 4.36
C LEU A 54 6.82 1.43 5.31
N MET A 55 5.93 0.58 4.78
CA MET A 55 5.34 -0.51 5.58
C MET A 55 6.42 -1.47 6.11
N LYS A 56 7.37 -1.83 5.25
CA LYS A 56 8.50 -2.71 5.59
C LYS A 56 9.39 -2.06 6.65
N GLU A 57 9.78 -0.80 6.46
CA GLU A 57 10.59 -0.02 7.39
C GLU A 57 9.93 0.11 8.76
N ALA A 58 8.64 0.47 8.80
CA ALA A 58 7.89 0.67 10.03
C ALA A 58 7.72 -0.58 10.89
N THR A 59 7.91 -1.78 10.31
CA THR A 59 7.68 -3.08 10.98
C THR A 59 8.92 -3.96 11.08
N GLY A 60 9.98 -3.66 10.32
CA GLY A 60 11.17 -4.53 10.22
C GLY A 60 10.89 -5.87 9.52
N ALA A 61 9.79 -5.99 8.77
CA ALA A 61 9.44 -7.20 8.05
C ALA A 61 10.42 -7.51 6.91
N ASP A 62 10.54 -8.79 6.51
CA ASP A 62 11.33 -9.19 5.35
C ASP A 62 10.66 -8.72 4.04
N VAL A 63 9.33 -8.81 3.99
CA VAL A 63 8.51 -8.52 2.81
C VAL A 63 7.31 -7.66 3.20
N ALA A 64 7.00 -6.65 2.39
CA ALA A 64 5.75 -5.89 2.47
C ALA A 64 4.93 -6.10 1.20
N LEU A 65 3.61 -6.27 1.36
CA LEU A 65 2.64 -6.47 0.28
C LEU A 65 1.43 -5.56 0.48
N HIS A 66 1.02 -4.87 -0.59
CA HIS A 66 -0.14 -3.99 -0.58
C HIS A 66 -0.99 -4.22 -1.82
N ASN A 67 -2.31 -4.27 -1.70
CA ASN A 67 -3.19 -4.39 -2.86
C ASN A 67 -3.22 -3.10 -3.67
N ARG A 68 -3.03 -3.22 -4.97
CA ARG A 68 -3.13 -2.09 -5.91
C ARG A 68 -4.48 -1.40 -5.85
N THR A 69 -5.56 -2.16 -5.65
CA THR A 69 -6.93 -1.64 -5.51
C THR A 69 -7.08 -0.72 -4.31
N GLY A 70 -6.23 -0.86 -3.29
CA GLY A 70 -6.16 0.00 -2.12
C GLY A 70 -5.47 1.35 -2.37
N ILE A 71 -4.76 1.52 -3.50
CA ILE A 71 -4.13 2.77 -3.90
C ILE A 71 -5.09 3.52 -4.82
N ARG A 72 -5.71 4.59 -4.34
CA ARG A 72 -6.86 5.22 -4.99
C ARG A 72 -6.53 6.45 -5.85
N ALA A 73 -5.39 7.08 -5.60
CA ALA A 73 -4.94 8.28 -6.32
C ALA A 73 -3.43 8.21 -6.60
N SER A 74 -2.96 9.01 -7.55
CA SER A 74 -1.55 9.31 -7.78
C SER A 74 -1.15 10.56 -7.00
N LEU A 75 0.15 10.74 -6.76
CA LEU A 75 0.69 11.96 -6.14
C LEU A 75 1.38 12.83 -7.19
N LYS A 76 1.14 14.13 -7.12
CA LYS A 76 1.76 15.12 -8.00
C LYS A 76 3.07 15.63 -7.37
N GLN A 77 4.00 16.06 -8.23
CA GLN A 77 5.16 16.84 -7.79
C GLN A 77 4.71 18.14 -7.11
N GLY A 78 5.41 18.53 -6.04
CA GLY A 78 5.16 19.77 -5.31
C GLY A 78 4.83 19.55 -3.85
N SER A 79 4.16 20.55 -3.24
CA SER A 79 3.69 20.47 -1.86
C SER A 79 2.74 19.30 -1.67
N LEU A 80 3.03 18.46 -0.67
CA LEU A 80 2.24 17.30 -0.29
C LEU A 80 1.42 17.64 0.97
N ARG A 81 0.11 17.51 0.86
CA ARG A 81 -0.84 17.78 1.95
C ARG A 81 -1.41 16.48 2.51
N LEU A 82 -1.94 16.55 3.70
CA LEU A 82 -2.58 15.38 4.32
C LEU A 82 -3.70 14.80 3.45
N ARG A 83 -4.50 15.66 2.79
CA ARG A 83 -5.55 15.21 1.85
C ARG A 83 -5.02 14.36 0.70
N ASP A 84 -3.80 14.63 0.22
CA ASP A 84 -3.23 13.90 -0.91
C ASP A 84 -2.93 12.45 -0.49
N LEU A 85 -2.32 12.24 0.68
CA LEU A 85 -2.14 10.90 1.23
C LEU A 85 -3.46 10.22 1.56
N TYR A 86 -4.44 10.96 2.09
CA TYR A 86 -5.77 10.43 2.37
C TYR A 86 -6.46 9.96 1.08
N GLN A 87 -6.31 10.70 -0.03
CA GLN A 87 -6.83 10.27 -1.34
C GLN A 87 -6.13 9.03 -1.87
N VAL A 88 -4.84 8.86 -1.59
CA VAL A 88 -4.09 7.64 -1.96
C VAL A 88 -4.61 6.43 -1.18
N SER A 89 -4.80 6.55 0.13
CA SER A 89 -5.17 5.44 1.00
C SER A 89 -6.28 5.85 2.00
N PRO A 90 -7.57 5.89 1.57
CA PRO A 90 -8.69 6.39 2.38
C PRO A 90 -9.25 5.37 3.39
N PHE A 91 -8.63 4.20 3.52
CA PHE A 91 -9.22 3.05 4.22
C PHE A 91 -8.62 2.89 5.62
N ARG A 92 -8.34 3.68 6.42
CA ARG A 92 -7.89 3.51 7.82
C ARG A 92 -7.44 2.08 8.21
N ASN A 93 -6.71 1.43 7.31
CA ASN A 93 -6.14 0.11 7.56
C ASN A 93 -4.98 0.21 8.54
N THR A 94 -4.82 -0.82 9.37
CA THR A 94 -3.63 -1.01 10.20
C THR A 94 -2.59 -1.89 9.51
N LEU A 95 -1.35 -1.85 9.98
CA LEU A 95 -0.30 -2.77 9.57
C LEU A 95 -0.41 -4.08 10.36
N VAL A 96 -0.48 -5.19 9.63
CA VAL A 96 -0.53 -6.54 10.20
C VAL A 96 0.71 -7.31 9.76
N THR A 97 1.46 -7.84 10.70
CA THR A 97 2.60 -8.73 10.44
C THR A 97 2.20 -10.18 10.67
N MET A 98 2.82 -11.07 9.92
CA MET A 98 2.67 -12.52 10.07
C MET A 98 3.87 -13.24 9.46
N LYS A 99 4.01 -14.54 9.72
CA LYS A 99 5.00 -15.39 9.07
C LYS A 99 4.36 -16.28 8.01
N LEU A 100 4.92 -16.27 6.81
CA LEU A 100 4.57 -17.15 5.70
C LEU A 100 5.79 -17.98 5.29
N GLN A 101 5.57 -19.23 4.89
CA GLN A 101 6.64 -20.04 4.27
C GLN A 101 6.96 -19.51 2.87
N GLY A 102 8.17 -19.78 2.40
CA GLY A 102 8.58 -19.40 1.05
C GLY A 102 7.65 -19.94 -0.04
N THR A 103 7.16 -21.16 0.10
CA THR A 103 6.14 -21.73 -0.80
C THR A 103 4.85 -20.92 -0.82
N GLU A 104 4.36 -20.50 0.36
CA GLU A 104 3.15 -19.69 0.48
C GLU A 104 3.33 -18.28 -0.14
N LEU A 105 4.55 -17.72 -0.03
CA LEU A 105 4.88 -16.45 -0.71
C LEU A 105 4.87 -16.60 -2.24
N VAL A 106 5.46 -17.67 -2.77
CA VAL A 106 5.44 -17.93 -4.22
C VAL A 106 4.02 -18.11 -4.73
N ASP A 107 3.17 -18.84 -3.99
CA ASP A 107 1.76 -19.03 -4.33
C ASP A 107 1.01 -17.70 -4.33
N LEU A 108 1.28 -16.85 -3.34
CA LEU A 108 0.68 -15.51 -3.22
C LEU A 108 1.07 -14.61 -4.40
N LEU A 109 2.36 -14.58 -4.77
CA LEU A 109 2.86 -13.83 -5.92
C LEU A 109 2.28 -14.36 -7.24
N SER A 110 2.17 -15.69 -7.39
CA SER A 110 1.56 -16.32 -8.56
C SER A 110 0.09 -15.96 -8.69
N ARG A 111 -0.67 -15.98 -7.58
CA ARG A 111 -2.06 -15.54 -7.57
C ARG A 111 -2.19 -14.06 -7.91
N ALA A 112 -1.33 -13.20 -7.37
CA ALA A 112 -1.32 -11.78 -7.67
C ALA A 112 -1.20 -11.48 -9.17
N MET A 113 -0.68 -12.42 -9.96
CA MET A 113 -0.51 -12.29 -11.40
C MET A 113 -1.68 -12.83 -12.23
N SER A 114 -2.61 -13.55 -11.61
CA SER A 114 -3.71 -14.20 -12.34
C SER A 114 -4.77 -13.23 -12.84
N HIS A 115 -4.92 -12.08 -12.19
CA HIS A 115 -5.89 -11.05 -12.57
C HIS A 115 -5.54 -9.71 -11.94
N ASP A 116 -5.81 -8.59 -12.62
CA ASP A 116 -5.48 -7.23 -12.17
C ASP A 116 -6.01 -6.88 -10.76
N LYS A 117 -7.18 -7.41 -10.39
CA LYS A 117 -7.74 -7.20 -9.04
C LYS A 117 -6.94 -7.85 -7.92
N TYR A 118 -6.13 -8.86 -8.24
CA TYR A 118 -5.27 -9.55 -7.27
C TYR A 118 -3.87 -8.97 -7.20
N PHE A 119 -3.59 -7.97 -8.04
CA PHE A 119 -2.24 -7.43 -8.15
C PHE A 119 -1.77 -6.83 -6.82
N LEU A 120 -0.55 -7.22 -6.45
CA LEU A 120 0.12 -6.73 -5.25
C LEU A 120 1.30 -5.83 -5.64
N GLU A 121 1.36 -4.68 -5.02
CA GLU A 121 2.56 -3.89 -4.88
C GLU A 121 3.41 -4.51 -3.77
N MET A 122 4.74 -4.35 -3.82
CA MET A 122 5.61 -5.12 -2.93
C MET A 122 6.89 -4.39 -2.57
N SER A 123 7.49 -4.80 -1.45
CA SER A 123 8.84 -4.47 -1.02
C SER A 123 9.54 -5.66 -0.39
N GLY A 124 10.86 -5.70 -0.48
CA GLY A 124 11.67 -6.78 0.08
C GLY A 124 11.64 -8.07 -0.73
N VAL A 125 10.82 -8.18 -1.76
CA VAL A 125 10.75 -9.33 -2.67
C VAL A 125 10.83 -8.86 -4.11
N ARG A 126 11.52 -9.63 -4.95
CA ARG A 126 11.56 -9.47 -6.41
C ARG A 126 11.47 -10.82 -7.12
N TYR A 127 10.94 -10.83 -8.33
CA TYR A 127 10.80 -12.05 -9.11
C TYR A 127 10.75 -11.78 -10.62
N THR A 128 10.95 -12.84 -11.40
CA THR A 128 10.85 -12.84 -12.87
C THR A 128 9.56 -13.54 -13.29
N MET A 129 8.93 -13.05 -14.35
CA MET A 129 7.81 -13.69 -15.02
C MET A 129 8.30 -14.35 -16.30
N ARG A 130 8.11 -15.67 -16.43
CA ARG A 130 8.40 -16.41 -17.67
C ARG A 130 7.23 -17.31 -18.01
N GLY A 131 6.71 -17.17 -19.22
CA GLY A 131 5.59 -18.01 -19.67
C GLY A 131 4.34 -17.96 -18.77
N GLY A 132 4.09 -16.84 -18.09
CA GLY A 132 2.98 -16.69 -17.16
C GLY A 132 3.21 -17.29 -15.76
N LYS A 133 4.43 -17.76 -15.48
CA LYS A 133 4.82 -18.30 -14.17
C LYS A 133 5.77 -17.37 -13.43
N VAL A 134 5.67 -17.40 -12.11
CA VAL A 134 6.59 -16.70 -11.21
C VAL A 134 7.84 -17.59 -11.04
N GLU A 135 8.99 -17.04 -11.39
CA GLU A 135 10.29 -17.70 -11.31
C GLU A 135 11.32 -16.75 -10.68
N ASP A 136 12.49 -17.28 -10.34
CA ASP A 136 13.62 -16.50 -9.81
C ASP A 136 13.20 -15.54 -8.67
N VAL A 137 12.49 -16.08 -7.67
CA VAL A 137 12.03 -15.28 -6.53
C VAL A 137 13.19 -15.06 -5.56
N PHE A 138 13.40 -13.80 -5.17
CA PHE A 138 14.37 -13.42 -4.16
C PHE A 138 13.69 -12.64 -3.03
N VAL A 139 14.12 -12.87 -1.81
CA VAL A 139 13.79 -12.05 -0.64
C VAL A 139 15.08 -11.39 -0.17
N GLY A 140 15.10 -10.05 -0.20
CA GLY A 140 16.36 -9.31 -0.12
C GLY A 140 17.30 -9.71 -1.26
N GLU A 141 18.54 -10.09 -0.95
CA GLU A 141 19.55 -10.51 -1.92
C GLU A 141 19.58 -12.03 -2.13
N ASN A 142 18.82 -12.81 -1.36
CA ASN A 142 18.90 -14.26 -1.38
C ASN A 142 17.74 -14.87 -2.17
N ALA A 143 18.01 -15.94 -2.93
CA ALA A 143 16.95 -16.75 -3.50
C ALA A 143 16.02 -17.26 -2.40
N ILE A 144 14.71 -17.28 -2.68
CA ILE A 144 13.72 -17.71 -1.70
C ILE A 144 13.97 -19.17 -1.29
N ASP A 145 14.01 -19.41 0.01
CA ASP A 145 14.01 -20.77 0.57
C ASP A 145 12.56 -21.21 0.77
N PRO A 146 12.09 -22.25 0.08
CA PRO A 146 10.70 -22.72 0.16
C PRO A 146 10.25 -23.08 1.58
N GLN A 147 11.18 -23.51 2.44
CA GLN A 147 10.87 -23.98 3.80
C GLN A 147 11.04 -22.91 4.88
N LYS A 148 11.76 -21.84 4.58
CA LYS A 148 11.99 -20.74 5.52
C LYS A 148 10.71 -19.95 5.76
N LEU A 149 10.53 -19.53 7.01
CA LEU A 149 9.51 -18.56 7.40
C LEU A 149 10.03 -17.15 7.21
N TYR A 150 9.29 -16.35 6.45
CA TYR A 150 9.55 -14.93 6.23
C TYR A 150 8.51 -14.09 6.96
N THR A 151 8.96 -13.03 7.60
CA THR A 151 8.05 -12.04 8.20
C THR A 151 7.47 -11.17 7.09
N VAL A 152 6.16 -11.19 6.95
CA VAL A 152 5.41 -10.43 5.95
C VAL A 152 4.57 -9.38 6.65
N VAL A 153 4.60 -8.13 6.16
CA VAL A 153 3.67 -7.08 6.54
C VAL A 153 2.69 -6.81 5.41
N THR A 154 1.45 -6.63 5.77
CA THR A 154 0.38 -6.19 4.86
C THR A 154 -0.62 -5.29 5.60
N ASN A 155 -1.62 -4.76 4.88
CA ASN A 155 -2.69 -4.01 5.53
C ASN A 155 -3.76 -4.94 6.11
N SER A 156 -4.55 -4.44 7.07
CA SER A 156 -5.56 -5.22 7.78
C SER A 156 -6.63 -5.83 6.86
N PHE A 157 -6.96 -5.17 5.74
CA PHE A 157 -7.91 -5.69 4.74
C PHE A 157 -7.37 -6.96 4.06
N LEU A 158 -6.13 -6.92 3.54
CA LEU A 158 -5.51 -8.09 2.94
C LEU A 158 -5.26 -9.20 3.96
N ALA A 159 -4.83 -8.82 5.17
CA ALA A 159 -4.62 -9.78 6.25
C ALA A 159 -5.89 -10.55 6.62
N ALA A 160 -7.08 -10.00 6.36
CA ALA A 160 -8.38 -10.67 6.51
C ALA A 160 -8.82 -11.47 5.26
N GLY A 161 -7.93 -11.66 4.28
CA GLY A 161 -8.25 -12.37 3.03
C GLY A 161 -8.89 -11.48 1.95
N GLY A 162 -8.82 -10.15 2.10
CA GLY A 162 -9.36 -9.19 1.15
C GLY A 162 -8.81 -9.41 -0.28
N ASP A 163 -9.54 -8.94 -1.28
CA ASP A 163 -9.27 -9.17 -2.71
C ASP A 163 -9.05 -10.66 -3.06
N GLY A 164 -9.53 -11.59 -2.21
CA GLY A 164 -9.40 -13.03 -2.41
C GLY A 164 -8.02 -13.61 -2.09
N HIS A 165 -7.16 -12.87 -1.39
CA HIS A 165 -5.85 -13.36 -0.94
C HIS A 165 -5.95 -14.20 0.36
N GLU A 166 -6.69 -15.30 0.30
CA GLU A 166 -6.94 -16.18 1.45
C GLU A 166 -5.67 -16.80 2.06
N ILE A 167 -4.55 -16.77 1.34
CA ILE A 167 -3.25 -17.27 1.83
C ILE A 167 -2.85 -16.53 3.10
N PHE A 168 -3.18 -15.25 3.25
CA PHE A 168 -2.92 -14.50 4.48
C PHE A 168 -3.59 -15.09 5.73
N ASN A 169 -4.71 -15.83 5.56
CA ASN A 169 -5.37 -16.52 6.67
C ASN A 169 -4.53 -17.67 7.25
N ARG A 170 -3.52 -18.15 6.51
CA ARG A 170 -2.58 -19.19 6.95
C ARG A 170 -1.38 -18.61 7.70
N GLY A 171 -1.26 -17.29 7.77
CA GLY A 171 -0.15 -16.60 8.42
C GLY A 171 -0.03 -16.99 9.90
N ARG A 172 1.21 -17.38 10.29
CA ARG A 172 1.59 -17.74 11.65
C ARG A 172 2.07 -16.49 12.39
N ASP A 173 2.01 -16.51 13.72
CA ASP A 173 2.48 -15.39 14.57
C ASP A 173 1.88 -14.04 14.14
N ARG A 174 0.59 -14.06 13.82
CA ARG A 174 -0.13 -12.88 13.34
C ARG A 174 -0.23 -11.82 14.43
N ASN A 175 0.18 -10.61 14.10
CA ASN A 175 0.12 -9.46 15.00
C ASN A 175 -0.43 -8.22 14.25
N ASP A 176 -1.58 -7.72 14.67
CA ASP A 176 -2.04 -6.39 14.28
C ASP A 176 -1.27 -5.38 15.12
N THR A 177 -0.44 -4.59 14.48
CA THR A 177 0.43 -3.62 15.17
C THR A 177 -0.34 -2.40 15.68
N LEU A 178 -1.60 -2.25 15.30
CA LEU A 178 -2.45 -1.08 15.54
C LEU A 178 -1.89 0.23 14.96
N LYS A 179 -0.79 0.17 14.21
CA LYS A 179 -0.26 1.32 13.48
C LYS A 179 -1.15 1.61 12.27
N ASP A 180 -1.78 2.77 12.26
CA ASP A 180 -2.56 3.25 11.12
C ASP A 180 -1.63 3.50 9.93
N LEU A 181 -1.96 2.94 8.77
CA LEU A 181 -1.16 3.00 7.55
C LEU A 181 -0.94 4.45 7.08
N LEU A 182 -1.99 5.28 7.14
CA LEU A 182 -1.91 6.69 6.76
C LEU A 182 -0.96 7.46 7.68
N GLU A 183 -1.04 7.20 8.99
CA GLU A 183 -0.17 7.84 9.98
C GLU A 183 1.30 7.46 9.78
N VAL A 184 1.57 6.19 9.46
CA VAL A 184 2.95 5.74 9.13
C VAL A 184 3.49 6.52 7.94
N HIS A 185 2.73 6.63 6.86
CA HIS A 185 3.15 7.38 5.66
C HIS A 185 3.31 8.88 5.96
N LYS A 186 2.35 9.49 6.66
CA LYS A 186 2.39 10.91 7.03
C LYS A 186 3.63 11.25 7.86
N ASN A 187 3.90 10.48 8.90
CA ASN A 187 5.02 10.74 9.79
C ASN A 187 6.35 10.60 9.05
N TRP A 188 6.49 9.55 8.23
CA TRP A 188 7.69 9.38 7.41
C TRP A 188 7.91 10.56 6.45
N VAL A 189 6.86 11.05 5.78
CA VAL A 189 6.96 12.22 4.89
C VAL A 189 7.44 13.45 5.64
N ARG A 190 6.90 13.71 6.84
CA ARG A 190 7.32 14.85 7.67
C ARG A 190 8.78 14.80 8.07
N GLU A 191 9.29 13.60 8.34
CA GLU A 191 10.66 13.38 8.78
C GLU A 191 11.67 13.40 7.62
N ASN A 192 11.23 13.07 6.39
CA ASN A 192 12.11 12.86 5.24
C ASN A 192 11.90 13.84 4.07
N SER A 193 11.13 14.91 4.28
CA SER A 193 10.90 15.93 3.26
C SER A 193 12.17 16.80 3.03
N PRO A 194 12.53 17.16 1.79
CA PRO A 194 11.84 16.83 0.53
C PRO A 194 12.04 15.38 0.12
N VAL A 195 10.94 14.76 -0.36
CA VAL A 195 10.91 13.34 -0.72
C VAL A 195 11.33 13.15 -2.18
N LYS A 196 12.38 12.38 -2.40
CA LYS A 196 12.83 11.93 -3.71
C LYS A 196 12.62 10.44 -3.87
N LEU A 197 11.73 10.04 -4.76
CA LEU A 197 11.43 8.63 -5.01
C LEU A 197 12.28 8.09 -6.16
N THR A 198 12.80 6.88 -5.97
CA THR A 198 13.56 6.15 -6.99
C THR A 198 12.82 4.85 -7.31
N PHE A 199 12.56 4.63 -8.61
CA PHE A 199 11.92 3.39 -9.04
C PHE A 199 12.89 2.22 -8.93
N THR A 200 12.45 1.15 -8.31
CA THR A 200 13.15 -0.14 -8.27
C THR A 200 12.27 -1.19 -8.90
N GLU A 201 12.77 -1.84 -9.95
CA GLU A 201 12.03 -2.93 -10.60
C GLU A 201 12.00 -4.15 -9.67
N ARG A 202 10.80 -4.53 -9.24
CA ARG A 202 10.57 -5.67 -8.33
C ARG A 202 9.93 -6.86 -9.04
N ARG A 203 9.41 -6.60 -10.23
CA ARG A 203 8.85 -7.59 -11.13
C ARG A 203 9.48 -7.41 -12.51
N LYS A 204 10.28 -8.38 -12.93
CA LYS A 204 10.87 -8.46 -14.25
C LYS A 204 9.99 -9.32 -15.17
N MET A 205 9.72 -8.83 -16.38
CA MET A 205 8.98 -9.59 -17.40
C MET A 205 9.89 -10.18 -18.43
#